data_0a88cf396a2870d17134656b7b8c2798
#
_entry.id   0a88cf396a2870d17134656b7b8c2798
#
_cell.length_a   1.000
_cell.length_b   1.000
_cell.length_c   1.000
_cell.angle_alpha   90.00
_cell.angle_beta   90.00
_cell.angle_gamma   90.00
#
_symmetry.space_group_name_H-M   'P 1'
#
loop_
_entity.id
_entity.type
_entity.pdbx_description
1 polymer ?
#
loop_
_entity_poly.entity_id
_entity_poly.type
_entity_poly.pdbx_seq_one_letter_code
_entity_poly.pdbx_strand_id
1 'polypeptide(L)'
;MQINTDNIAQQCLNAINDRIHNLKRLNIIVIGKSGVGKSTLINSLFRGNFADTGLGRPVTQEIRKIEKNGYPLAIYDTPGFELSYTQQESVKDEVIKLINNGYSSNDINEVIHCIWYCINVGSNRTFD
;
A
#
# COMPACT_ATOMS: atom_id res chain seq x y z
N MET A 1 24.39 16.03 -33.79
CA MET A 1 24.39 14.85 -32.94
C MET A 1 23.09 14.08 -33.17
N GLN A 2 23.20 12.89 -33.68
CA GLN A 2 22.02 12.04 -33.87
C GLN A 2 21.69 11.30 -32.58
N ILE A 3 20.44 11.42 -32.13
CA ILE A 3 19.95 10.67 -30.97
C ILE A 3 19.50 9.30 -31.49
N ASN A 4 20.11 8.25 -30.95
CA ASN A 4 19.69 6.89 -31.26
C ASN A 4 18.53 6.49 -30.33
N THR A 5 17.30 6.56 -30.85
CA THR A 5 16.09 6.25 -30.08
C THR A 5 16.03 4.80 -29.62
N ASP A 6 16.55 3.87 -30.41
CA ASP A 6 16.60 2.45 -30.04
C ASP A 6 17.50 2.23 -28.82
N ASN A 7 18.63 2.94 -28.76
CA ASN A 7 19.55 2.87 -27.64
C ASN A 7 18.92 3.46 -26.37
N ILE A 8 18.19 4.57 -26.50
CA ILE A 8 17.48 5.19 -25.37
C ILE A 8 16.39 4.24 -24.85
N ALA A 9 15.60 3.64 -25.76
CA ALA A 9 14.57 2.67 -25.36
C ALA A 9 15.18 1.48 -24.63
N GLN A 10 16.32 0.95 -25.11
CA GLN A 10 17.01 -0.16 -24.47
C GLN A 10 17.54 0.23 -23.10
N GLN A 11 18.08 1.43 -22.94
CA GLN A 11 18.56 1.93 -21.66
C GLN A 11 17.42 2.05 -20.65
N CYS A 12 16.26 2.54 -21.09
CA CYS A 12 15.06 2.64 -20.23
C CYS A 12 14.58 1.25 -19.79
N LEU A 13 14.53 0.29 -20.72
CA LEU A 13 14.14 -1.08 -20.40
C LEU A 13 15.10 -1.72 -19.39
N ASN A 14 16.40 -1.51 -19.58
CA ASN A 14 17.41 -2.05 -18.66
C ASN A 14 17.23 -1.44 -17.27
N ALA A 15 16.99 -0.13 -17.18
CA ALA A 15 16.79 0.54 -15.90
C ALA A 15 15.53 0.03 -15.19
N ILE A 16 14.45 -0.19 -15.94
CA ILE A 16 13.20 -0.76 -15.39
C ILE A 16 13.44 -2.17 -14.90
N ASN A 17 14.09 -3.02 -15.69
CA ASN A 17 14.39 -4.40 -15.31
C ASN A 17 15.28 -4.48 -14.07
N ASP A 18 16.28 -3.61 -13.97
CA ASP A 18 17.16 -3.56 -12.80
C ASP A 18 16.37 -3.21 -11.54
N ARG A 19 15.45 -2.25 -11.64
CA ARG A 19 14.60 -1.87 -10.51
C ARG A 19 13.64 -2.99 -10.11
N ILE A 20 13.06 -3.68 -11.08
CA ILE A 20 12.18 -4.82 -10.82
C ILE A 20 12.94 -5.94 -10.11
N HIS A 21 14.16 -6.24 -10.55
CA HIS A 21 15.00 -7.28 -9.94
C HIS A 21 15.42 -6.91 -8.51
N ASN A 22 15.56 -5.62 -8.21
CA ASN A 22 15.92 -5.13 -6.89
C ASN A 22 14.71 -4.98 -5.96
N LEU A 23 13.50 -5.08 -6.49
CA LEU A 23 12.30 -5.02 -5.69
C LEU A 23 12.11 -6.33 -4.93
N LYS A 24 12.28 -6.28 -3.62
CA LYS A 24 12.13 -7.44 -2.72
C LYS A 24 10.88 -7.38 -1.88
N ARG A 25 10.15 -6.29 -1.93
CA ARG A 25 8.95 -6.08 -1.14
C ARG A 25 8.02 -5.13 -1.85
N LEU A 26 6.75 -5.50 -1.93
CA LEU A 26 5.68 -4.65 -2.43
C LEU A 26 4.95 -4.02 -1.24
N ASN A 27 4.90 -2.70 -1.20
CA ASN A 27 4.23 -1.96 -0.14
C ASN A 27 2.90 -1.43 -0.64
N ILE A 28 1.81 -1.81 0.02
CA ILE A 28 0.44 -1.45 -0.37
C ILE A 28 -0.25 -0.79 0.81
N ILE A 29 -0.87 0.36 0.59
CA ILE A 29 -1.79 0.95 1.56
C ILE A 29 -3.19 0.50 1.20
N VAL A 30 -3.93 -0.03 2.17
CA VAL A 30 -5.31 -0.47 1.99
C VAL A 30 -6.23 0.48 2.74
N ILE A 31 -7.19 1.05 2.03
CA ILE A 31 -8.15 2.02 2.56
C ILE A 31 -9.55 1.49 2.29
N GLY A 32 -10.45 1.66 3.25
CA GLY A 32 -11.85 1.27 3.08
C GLY A 32 -12.60 1.29 4.40
N LYS A 33 -13.92 1.30 4.31
CA LYS A 33 -14.78 1.23 5.48
C LYS A 33 -14.70 -0.14 6.13
N SER A 34 -14.94 -0.20 7.43
CA SER A 34 -15.16 -1.45 8.15
C SER A 34 -16.33 -2.21 7.50
N GLY A 35 -16.19 -3.53 7.37
CA GLY A 35 -17.26 -4.37 6.83
C GLY A 35 -17.35 -4.45 5.30
N VAL A 36 -16.44 -3.80 4.57
CA VAL A 36 -16.42 -3.91 3.09
C VAL A 36 -15.59 -5.08 2.58
N GLY A 37 -14.98 -5.85 3.48
CA GLY A 37 -14.12 -6.96 3.10
C GLY A 37 -12.63 -6.66 3.13
N LYS A 38 -12.23 -5.54 3.70
CA LYS A 38 -10.82 -5.13 3.79
C LYS A 38 -9.99 -6.16 4.58
N SER A 39 -10.46 -6.55 5.76
CA SER A 39 -9.79 -7.57 6.58
C SER A 39 -9.75 -8.93 5.88
N THR A 40 -10.84 -9.30 5.21
CA THR A 40 -10.90 -10.54 4.44
C THR A 40 -9.86 -10.54 3.33
N LEU A 41 -9.73 -9.43 2.61
CA LEU A 41 -8.72 -9.29 1.56
C LEU A 41 -7.31 -9.45 2.12
N ILE A 42 -7.00 -8.74 3.19
CA ILE A 42 -5.67 -8.78 3.81
C ILE A 42 -5.35 -10.20 4.29
N ASN A 43 -6.30 -10.84 4.99
CA ASN A 43 -6.11 -12.19 5.49
C ASN A 43 -5.93 -13.20 4.35
N SER A 44 -6.63 -13.02 3.24
CA SER A 44 -6.47 -13.87 2.05
C SER A 44 -5.08 -13.74 1.44
N LEU A 45 -4.54 -12.54 1.39
CA LEU A 45 -3.20 -12.30 0.83
C LEU A 45 -2.12 -13.01 1.64
N PHE A 46 -2.24 -13.00 2.96
CA PHE A 46 -1.27 -13.63 3.86
C PHE A 46 -1.65 -15.05 4.27
N ARG A 47 -2.81 -15.53 3.85
CA ARG A 47 -3.36 -16.85 4.20
C ARG A 47 -3.41 -17.06 5.72
N GLY A 48 -3.97 -16.06 6.43
CA GLY A 48 -4.10 -16.11 7.87
C GLY A 48 -4.96 -14.99 8.41
N ASN A 49 -5.17 -14.95 9.72
CA ASN A 49 -6.06 -14.00 10.39
C ASN A 49 -5.27 -12.79 10.95
N PHE A 50 -4.48 -12.16 10.12
CA PHE A 50 -3.58 -11.09 10.56
C PHE A 50 -4.31 -9.79 10.88
N ALA A 51 -5.29 -9.41 10.04
CA ALA A 51 -5.99 -8.14 10.22
C ALA A 51 -6.91 -8.16 11.43
N ASP A 52 -7.66 -9.27 11.63
CA ASP A 52 -8.64 -9.38 12.71
C ASP A 52 -7.99 -9.55 14.09
N THR A 53 -6.82 -10.14 14.13
CA THR A 53 -6.12 -10.40 15.39
C THR A 53 -5.23 -9.25 15.83
N GLY A 54 -5.06 -8.23 15.00
CA GLY A 54 -4.22 -7.11 15.30
C GLY A 54 -2.74 -7.44 15.38
N LEU A 55 -2.30 -8.49 14.69
CA LEU A 55 -0.90 -8.90 14.67
C LEU A 55 0.01 -7.94 13.90
N GLY A 56 -0.57 -6.96 13.22
CA GLY A 56 0.20 -5.93 12.54
C GLY A 56 0.91 -5.02 13.53
N ARG A 57 2.14 -4.65 13.20
CA ARG A 57 2.93 -3.74 14.01
C ARG A 57 2.37 -2.31 13.85
N PRO A 58 2.08 -1.58 14.94
CA PRO A 58 1.62 -0.20 14.81
C PRO A 58 2.74 0.67 14.23
N VAL A 59 2.43 1.37 13.13
CA VAL A 59 3.31 2.38 12.54
C VAL A 59 2.99 3.74 13.15
N THR A 60 1.69 3.98 13.36
CA THR A 60 1.14 5.13 14.06
C THR A 60 0.03 4.63 14.96
N GLN A 61 -0.69 5.51 15.63
CA GLN A 61 -1.89 5.11 16.37
C GLN A 61 -2.99 4.58 15.43
N GLU A 62 -2.95 4.97 14.16
CA GLU A 62 -4.05 4.75 13.21
C GLU A 62 -3.72 3.71 12.15
N ILE A 63 -2.45 3.53 11.82
CA ILE A 63 -2.04 2.66 10.70
C ILE A 63 -1.23 1.48 11.25
N ARG A 64 -1.56 0.29 10.76
CA ARG A 64 -0.84 -0.94 11.11
C ARG A 64 -0.14 -1.50 9.90
N LYS A 65 1.13 -1.84 10.04
CA LYS A 65 1.90 -2.51 9.02
C LYS A 65 1.85 -4.02 9.26
N ILE A 66 1.36 -4.76 8.29
CA ILE A 66 1.19 -6.21 8.35
C ILE A 66 2.19 -6.86 7.40
N GLU A 67 3.01 -7.73 7.94
CA GLU A 67 4.02 -8.48 7.20
C GLU A 67 4.00 -9.95 7.64
N LYS A 68 4.46 -10.83 6.76
CA LYS A 68 4.64 -12.25 7.08
C LYS A 68 5.98 -12.72 6.49
N ASN A 69 6.76 -13.45 7.28
CA ASN A 69 8.02 -14.00 6.84
C ASN A 69 7.84 -14.87 5.58
N GLY A 70 8.71 -14.66 4.61
CA GLY A 70 8.67 -15.38 3.34
C GLY A 70 7.73 -14.79 2.31
N TYR A 71 6.98 -13.74 2.64
CA TYR A 71 6.10 -13.04 1.72
C TYR A 71 6.71 -11.69 1.36
N PRO A 72 6.92 -11.41 0.06
CA PRO A 72 7.48 -10.13 -0.38
C PRO A 72 6.42 -9.04 -0.41
N LEU A 73 5.67 -8.87 0.67
CA LEU A 73 4.49 -8.02 0.73
C LEU A 73 4.40 -7.37 2.11
N ALA A 74 4.17 -6.07 2.12
CA ALA A 74 3.81 -5.32 3.32
C ALA A 74 2.50 -4.57 3.07
N ILE A 75 1.53 -4.75 3.95
CA ILE A 75 0.24 -4.08 3.88
C ILE A 75 0.17 -3.06 5.01
N TYR A 76 -0.15 -1.82 4.65
CA TYR A 76 -0.45 -0.76 5.61
C TYR A 76 -1.96 -0.66 5.72
N ASP A 77 -2.50 -1.24 6.79
CA ASP A 77 -3.94 -1.25 7.05
C ASP A 77 -4.35 0.04 7.74
N THR A 78 -5.22 0.81 7.09
CA THR A 78 -5.73 2.07 7.62
C THR A 78 -7.14 1.87 8.17
N PRO A 79 -7.54 2.62 9.22
CA PRO A 79 -8.93 2.61 9.68
C PRO A 79 -9.86 3.12 8.60
N GLY A 80 -11.11 2.67 8.65
CA GLY A 80 -12.11 3.05 7.67
C GLY A 80 -12.76 4.40 7.97
N PHE A 81 -13.79 4.70 7.18
CA PHE A 81 -14.52 5.97 7.29
C PHE A 81 -15.51 6.02 8.47
N GLU A 82 -15.52 4.99 9.33
CA GLU A 82 -16.25 4.99 10.60
C GLU A 82 -15.67 5.97 11.63
N LEU A 83 -14.50 6.50 11.35
CA LEU A 83 -13.85 7.46 12.22
C LEU A 83 -14.53 8.84 12.14
N SER A 84 -14.37 9.64 13.18
CA SER A 84 -14.78 11.04 13.15
C SER A 84 -14.01 11.81 12.08
N TYR A 85 -14.53 12.97 11.68
CA TYR A 85 -13.86 13.80 10.68
C TYR A 85 -12.41 14.14 11.08
N THR A 86 -12.20 14.50 12.36
CA THR A 86 -10.86 14.82 12.86
C THR A 86 -9.91 13.62 12.75
N GLN A 87 -10.41 12.42 13.07
CA GLN A 87 -9.62 11.19 12.96
C GLN A 87 -9.31 10.85 11.50
N GLN A 88 -10.28 11.06 10.60
CA GLN A 88 -10.06 10.86 9.16
C GLN A 88 -8.96 11.78 8.61
N GLU A 89 -8.95 13.04 9.03
CA GLU A 89 -7.90 13.98 8.64
C GLU A 89 -6.53 13.56 9.20
N SER A 90 -6.50 13.06 10.42
CA SER A 90 -5.26 12.53 11.02
C SER A 90 -4.71 11.33 10.25
N VAL A 91 -5.57 10.39 9.87
CA VAL A 91 -5.19 9.23 9.05
C VAL A 91 -4.68 9.67 7.69
N LYS A 92 -5.35 10.62 7.07
CA LYS A 92 -4.93 11.18 5.79
C LYS A 92 -3.51 11.75 5.87
N ASP A 93 -3.23 12.53 6.91
CA ASP A 93 -1.91 13.12 7.12
C ASP A 93 -0.84 12.03 7.33
N GLU A 94 -1.16 10.97 8.06
CA GLU A 94 -0.25 9.84 8.28
C GLU A 94 0.02 9.08 6.97
N VAL A 95 -0.98 8.89 6.13
CA VAL A 95 -0.81 8.26 4.82
C VAL A 95 0.11 9.09 3.94
N ILE A 96 -0.08 10.41 3.92
CA ILE A 96 0.77 11.32 3.15
C ILE A 96 2.21 11.26 3.65
N LYS A 97 2.42 11.20 4.95
CA LYS A 97 3.76 11.04 5.53
C LYS A 97 4.42 9.74 5.10
N LEU A 98 3.69 8.63 5.12
CA LEU A 98 4.21 7.33 4.68
C LEU A 98 4.66 7.39 3.23
N ILE A 99 3.84 7.97 2.36
CA ILE A 99 4.16 8.10 0.94
C ILE A 99 5.41 8.95 0.75
N ASN A 100 5.47 10.10 1.39
CA ASN A 100 6.59 11.03 1.27
C ASN A 100 7.88 10.45 1.83
N ASN A 101 7.83 9.79 2.97
CA ASN A 101 9.00 9.16 3.60
C ASN A 101 9.56 8.04 2.72
N GLY A 102 8.69 7.20 2.17
CA GLY A 102 9.10 6.13 1.27
C GLY A 102 9.76 6.69 0.01
N TYR A 103 9.16 7.70 -0.59
CA TYR A 103 9.71 8.34 -1.79
C TYR A 103 11.07 8.99 -1.51
N SER A 104 11.22 9.66 -0.36
CA SER A 104 12.45 10.35 0.01
C SER A 104 13.59 9.42 0.38
N SER A 105 13.30 8.15 0.67
CA SER A 105 14.32 7.17 1.07
C SER A 105 15.26 6.76 -0.05
N ASN A 106 14.87 6.97 -1.31
CA ASN A 106 15.57 6.48 -2.50
C ASN A 106 15.74 4.95 -2.53
N ASP A 107 14.95 4.24 -1.74
CA ASP A 107 14.96 2.78 -1.69
C ASP A 107 13.64 2.27 -2.26
N ILE A 108 13.70 1.52 -3.35
CA ILE A 108 12.51 0.98 -4.00
C ILE A 108 11.70 0.07 -3.06
N ASN A 109 12.34 -0.53 -2.06
CA ASN A 109 11.68 -1.38 -1.08
C ASN A 109 10.97 -0.60 0.03
N GLU A 110 11.19 0.70 0.11
CA GLU A 110 10.54 1.59 1.07
C GLU A 110 9.43 2.43 0.45
N VAL A 111 9.36 2.48 -0.88
CA VAL A 111 8.33 3.25 -1.60
C VAL A 111 6.98 2.58 -1.42
N ILE A 112 5.92 3.38 -1.29
CA ILE A 112 4.54 2.86 -1.37
C ILE A 112 4.23 2.66 -2.85
N HIS A 113 4.00 1.41 -3.25
CA HIS A 113 3.83 1.03 -4.64
C HIS A 113 2.39 1.13 -5.13
N CYS A 114 1.43 0.84 -4.24
CA CYS A 114 0.01 0.82 -4.57
C CYS A 114 -0.84 1.35 -3.43
N ILE A 115 -2.00 1.87 -3.79
CA ILE A 115 -3.08 2.15 -2.84
C ILE A 115 -4.31 1.38 -3.31
N TRP A 116 -4.85 0.53 -2.45
CA TRP A 116 -6.08 -0.21 -2.73
C TRP A 116 -7.22 0.43 -1.96
N TYR A 117 -8.21 0.90 -2.69
CA TYR A 117 -9.41 1.46 -2.13
C TYR A 117 -10.53 0.42 -2.20
N CYS A 118 -10.91 -0.10 -1.03
CA CYS A 118 -11.90 -1.16 -0.94
C CYS A 118 -13.31 -0.57 -0.85
N ILE A 119 -14.19 -1.00 -1.74
CA ILE A 119 -15.55 -0.50 -1.85
C ILE A 119 -16.51 -1.69 -1.80
N ASN A 120 -17.64 -1.49 -1.13
CA ASN A 120 -18.71 -2.50 -1.10
C ASN A 120 -19.61 -2.33 -2.32
N VAL A 121 -19.42 -3.17 -3.33
CA VAL A 121 -20.24 -3.14 -4.55
C VAL A 121 -21.62 -3.81 -4.38
N GLY A 122 -21.83 -4.55 -3.29
CA GLY A 122 -23.13 -5.14 -2.99
C GLY A 122 -24.13 -4.19 -2.36
N SER A 123 -23.72 -2.96 -2.06
CA SER A 123 -24.62 -1.96 -1.50
C SER A 123 -25.32 -1.21 -2.64
N ASN A 124 -26.60 -0.89 -2.44
CA ASN A 124 -27.38 -0.11 -3.39
C ASN A 124 -27.05 1.39 -3.33
N ARG A 125 -25.99 1.75 -2.66
CA ARG A 125 -25.59 3.14 -2.50
C ARG A 125 -24.59 3.53 -3.55
N THR A 126 -24.80 4.70 -4.12
CA THR A 126 -23.83 5.32 -5.00
C THR A 126 -22.61 5.79 -4.19
N PHE A 127 -21.55 6.05 -4.89
CA PHE A 127 -20.35 6.61 -4.27
C PHE A 127 -20.64 8.04 -3.79
N ASP A 128 -20.54 8.24 -2.52
CA ASP A 128 -20.66 9.56 -1.92
C ASP A 128 -19.31 10.09 -1.49
#